data_a52dad9028e53544f821ca4b5f98b53a
#
_entry.id   a52dad9028e53544f821ca4b5f98b53a
#
_cell.length_a   1.000
_cell.length_b   1.000
_cell.length_c   1.000
_cell.angle_alpha   90.00
_cell.angle_beta   90.00
_cell.angle_gamma   90.00
#
_symmetry.space_group_name_H-M   'P 1'
#
loop_
_entity.id
_entity.type
_entity.pdbx_description
1 polymer ?
#
loop_
_entity_poly.entity_id
_entity_poly.type
_entity_poly.pdbx_seq_one_letter_code
_entity_poly.pdbx_strand_id
1 'polypeptide(L)'
;MDEPHPAVSVVVTVLNEEGAVDELYRRIAAALEGVAWEAVVVDDGSTDGTWQRLAALHERDSRWRAVRFKRNFGQHPAMHAGLARARGAQIVTMDGDLQNEPEDIPRLLAALDRAEVASGRRVARRDAARRTVPSRLINGLLRRFTGVPISDFGCAFNGYRRDAIEPLMGSIGRQKFTKALVVQSGVSVEEVDVSHAESQSGSRYSPFRLVRLALHVVAGFWPQPVQWIGVTLGVVCSLAAAVLGVYGVAYWIVEANFPGPLFGGAGIVLVLGVQGFVLALIGEYLARIQRDVEGRPLYTIEEEL
;
A
#
# COMPACT_ATOMS: atom_id res chain seq x y z
N MET A 1 -1.61 6.25 -38.38
CA MET A 1 -1.64 4.78 -38.22
C MET A 1 -1.49 4.54 -36.72
N ASP A 2 -2.55 4.07 -36.06
CA ASP A 2 -2.43 3.70 -34.65
C ASP A 2 -1.41 2.57 -34.55
N GLU A 3 -0.35 2.81 -33.76
CA GLU A 3 0.56 1.73 -33.42
C GLU A 3 -0.25 0.62 -32.72
N PRO A 4 -0.05 -0.65 -33.08
CA PRO A 4 -0.79 -1.73 -32.46
C PRO A 4 -0.56 -1.69 -30.95
N HIS A 5 -1.62 -1.57 -30.18
CA HIS A 5 -1.53 -1.59 -28.72
C HIS A 5 -0.85 -2.89 -28.28
N PRO A 6 0.11 -2.84 -27.35
CA PRO A 6 0.73 -4.04 -26.81
C PRO A 6 -0.32 -4.92 -26.12
N ALA A 7 -0.15 -6.22 -26.17
CA ALA A 7 -1.00 -7.14 -25.41
C ALA A 7 -0.71 -7.02 -23.90
N VAL A 8 0.56 -6.83 -23.57
CA VAL A 8 1.05 -6.82 -22.18
C VAL A 8 1.86 -5.54 -21.91
N SER A 9 1.58 -4.88 -20.79
CA SER A 9 2.44 -3.84 -20.21
C SER A 9 3.09 -4.35 -18.93
N VAL A 10 4.41 -4.25 -18.83
CA VAL A 10 5.14 -4.52 -17.58
C VAL A 10 5.49 -3.18 -16.92
N VAL A 11 4.90 -2.90 -15.77
CA VAL A 11 5.15 -1.68 -14.98
C VAL A 11 6.21 -2.00 -13.93
N VAL A 12 7.34 -1.33 -14.01
CA VAL A 12 8.48 -1.55 -13.10
C VAL A 12 8.80 -0.27 -12.34
N THR A 13 9.02 -0.37 -11.05
CA THR A 13 9.50 0.75 -10.21
C THR A 13 10.93 0.52 -9.81
N VAL A 14 11.80 1.53 -10.04
CA VAL A 14 13.23 1.48 -9.73
C VAL A 14 13.66 2.67 -8.87
N LEU A 15 14.65 2.45 -8.01
CA LEU A 15 15.32 3.49 -7.24
C LEU A 15 16.75 3.06 -6.90
N ASN A 16 17.75 3.67 -7.54
CA ASN A 16 19.18 3.34 -7.40
C ASN A 16 19.47 1.86 -7.72
N GLU A 17 19.07 1.44 -8.91
CA GLU A 17 19.19 0.06 -9.40
C GLU A 17 20.07 -0.01 -10.67
N GLU A 18 21.09 0.85 -10.79
CA GLU A 18 21.98 0.92 -11.96
C GLU A 18 22.52 -0.45 -12.39
N GLY A 19 22.88 -1.30 -11.42
CA GLY A 19 23.42 -2.64 -11.70
C GLY A 19 22.39 -3.68 -12.11
N ALA A 20 21.09 -3.43 -11.91
CA ALA A 20 20.00 -4.38 -12.15
C ALA A 20 19.29 -4.15 -13.49
N VAL A 21 19.30 -2.92 -14.02
CA VAL A 21 18.49 -2.49 -15.16
C VAL A 21 18.72 -3.32 -16.43
N ASP A 22 19.96 -3.57 -16.81
CA ASP A 22 20.28 -4.32 -18.05
C ASP A 22 19.84 -5.79 -17.93
N GLU A 23 20.04 -6.40 -16.78
CA GLU A 23 19.63 -7.80 -16.54
C GLU A 23 18.09 -7.90 -16.47
N LEU A 24 17.41 -6.94 -15.86
CA LEU A 24 15.97 -6.86 -15.81
C LEU A 24 15.36 -6.79 -17.22
N TYR A 25 15.90 -5.91 -18.07
CA TYR A 25 15.49 -5.82 -19.48
C TYR A 25 15.63 -7.17 -20.19
N ARG A 26 16.82 -7.79 -20.10
CA ARG A 26 17.11 -9.06 -20.77
C ARG A 26 16.12 -10.17 -20.33
N ARG A 27 15.84 -10.24 -19.04
CA ARG A 27 14.95 -11.26 -18.46
C ARG A 27 13.48 -11.02 -18.81
N ILE A 28 13.01 -9.77 -18.81
CA ILE A 28 11.65 -9.43 -19.26
C ILE A 28 11.48 -9.73 -20.75
N ALA A 29 12.43 -9.33 -21.58
CA ALA A 29 12.39 -9.58 -23.02
C ALA A 29 12.34 -11.09 -23.33
N ALA A 30 13.11 -11.89 -22.61
CA ALA A 30 13.10 -13.34 -22.74
C ALA A 30 11.79 -13.98 -22.26
N ALA A 31 11.23 -13.52 -21.13
CA ALA A 31 9.98 -14.04 -20.58
C ALA A 31 8.76 -13.74 -21.47
N LEU A 32 8.83 -12.70 -22.30
CA LEU A 32 7.76 -12.24 -23.19
C LEU A 32 8.10 -12.44 -24.68
N GLU A 33 9.03 -13.37 -24.99
CA GLU A 33 9.35 -13.71 -26.36
C GLU A 33 8.07 -14.17 -27.13
N GLY A 34 7.87 -13.59 -28.32
CA GLY A 34 6.68 -13.88 -29.15
C GLY A 34 5.38 -13.17 -28.71
N VAL A 35 5.39 -12.40 -27.65
CA VAL A 35 4.26 -11.59 -27.18
C VAL A 35 4.47 -10.13 -27.60
N ALA A 36 3.40 -9.41 -27.98
CA ALA A 36 3.44 -7.96 -28.16
C ALA A 36 3.45 -7.29 -26.76
N TRP A 37 4.58 -6.74 -26.33
CA TRP A 37 4.74 -6.15 -25.00
C TRP A 37 5.39 -4.78 -25.02
N GLU A 38 5.16 -4.02 -23.95
CA GLU A 38 5.94 -2.85 -23.55
C GLU A 38 6.36 -2.96 -22.09
N ALA A 39 7.43 -2.27 -21.73
CA ALA A 39 7.77 -2.00 -20.33
C ALA A 39 7.63 -0.50 -20.06
N VAL A 40 7.01 -0.13 -18.95
CA VAL A 40 6.95 1.24 -18.43
C VAL A 40 7.72 1.26 -17.12
N VAL A 41 8.96 1.75 -17.19
CA VAL A 41 9.86 1.78 -16.03
C VAL A 41 9.82 3.16 -15.40
N VAL A 42 9.51 3.23 -14.12
CA VAL A 42 9.43 4.49 -13.40
C VAL A 42 10.59 4.61 -12.43
N ASP A 43 11.48 5.56 -12.72
CA ASP A 43 12.60 5.95 -11.86
C ASP A 43 12.10 6.94 -10.79
N ASP A 44 12.02 6.49 -9.56
CA ASP A 44 11.55 7.28 -8.40
C ASP A 44 12.65 8.25 -7.89
N GLY A 45 13.32 8.95 -8.81
CA GLY A 45 14.33 9.97 -8.51
C GLY A 45 15.66 9.38 -8.07
N SER A 46 16.21 8.42 -8.83
CA SER A 46 17.53 7.85 -8.59
C SER A 46 18.66 8.89 -8.66
N THR A 47 19.68 8.67 -7.86
CA THR A 47 20.86 9.53 -7.75
C THR A 47 22.13 8.88 -8.32
N ASP A 48 22.05 7.63 -8.76
CA ASP A 48 23.09 6.87 -9.45
C ASP A 48 22.91 6.87 -10.97
N GLY A 49 23.55 5.96 -11.69
CA GLY A 49 23.48 5.81 -13.15
C GLY A 49 22.20 5.13 -13.67
N THR A 50 21.17 4.88 -12.83
CA THR A 50 19.94 4.19 -13.23
C THR A 50 19.26 4.84 -14.43
N TRP A 51 19.05 6.16 -14.40
CA TRP A 51 18.38 6.89 -15.48
C TRP A 51 19.11 6.77 -16.82
N GLN A 52 20.45 6.94 -16.80
CA GLN A 52 21.28 6.84 -17.99
C GLN A 52 21.18 5.44 -18.64
N ARG A 53 21.09 4.39 -17.80
CA ARG A 53 20.87 3.01 -18.30
C ARG A 53 19.50 2.85 -18.93
N LEU A 54 18.45 3.40 -18.31
CA LEU A 54 17.09 3.35 -18.85
C LEU A 54 17.00 4.07 -20.20
N ALA A 55 17.62 5.26 -20.34
CA ALA A 55 17.64 6.02 -21.58
C ALA A 55 18.37 5.25 -22.69
N ALA A 56 19.52 4.67 -22.40
CA ALA A 56 20.27 3.88 -23.37
C ALA A 56 19.51 2.62 -23.83
N LEU A 57 18.71 2.01 -22.95
CA LEU A 57 17.84 0.89 -23.31
C LEU A 57 16.68 1.35 -24.19
N HIS A 58 16.05 2.49 -23.90
CA HIS A 58 14.99 3.06 -24.73
C HIS A 58 15.46 3.35 -26.16
N GLU A 59 16.67 3.91 -26.34
CA GLU A 59 17.26 4.14 -27.65
C GLU A 59 17.46 2.85 -28.47
N ARG A 60 17.69 1.72 -27.79
CA ARG A 60 17.89 0.39 -28.42
C ARG A 60 16.59 -0.32 -28.68
N ASP A 61 15.57 -0.12 -27.84
CA ASP A 61 14.28 -0.78 -27.89
C ASP A 61 13.19 0.17 -27.41
N SER A 62 12.41 0.75 -28.32
CA SER A 62 11.34 1.70 -28.01
C SER A 62 10.19 1.12 -27.19
N ARG A 63 10.11 -0.22 -27.05
CA ARG A 63 9.16 -0.89 -26.17
C ARG A 63 9.51 -0.66 -24.69
N TRP A 64 10.78 -0.30 -24.40
CA TRP A 64 11.28 0.03 -23.06
C TRP A 64 11.12 1.52 -22.82
N ARG A 65 9.97 1.92 -22.30
CA ARG A 65 9.63 3.31 -21.98
C ARG A 65 10.05 3.63 -20.56
N ALA A 66 10.51 4.86 -20.32
CA ALA A 66 10.96 5.28 -19.01
C ALA A 66 10.36 6.61 -18.58
N VAL A 67 10.09 6.76 -17.29
CA VAL A 67 9.60 8.00 -16.65
C VAL A 67 10.46 8.29 -15.43
N ARG A 68 11.01 9.51 -15.35
CA ARG A 68 11.82 9.95 -14.22
C ARG A 68 11.07 10.95 -13.36
N PHE A 69 11.10 10.77 -12.05
CA PHE A 69 10.60 11.74 -11.09
C PHE A 69 11.67 12.76 -10.69
N LYS A 70 11.28 14.01 -10.41
CA LYS A 70 12.20 15.06 -9.92
C LYS A 70 12.88 14.73 -8.59
N ARG A 71 12.30 13.85 -7.78
CA ARG A 71 12.81 13.36 -6.51
C ARG A 71 12.07 12.08 -6.13
N ASN A 72 12.53 11.42 -5.08
CA ASN A 72 11.82 10.27 -4.52
C ASN A 72 10.46 10.70 -3.94
N PHE A 73 9.37 10.11 -4.46
CA PHE A 73 8.00 10.23 -4.00
C PHE A 73 7.48 8.94 -3.38
N GLY A 74 8.20 7.83 -3.56
CA GLY A 74 7.87 6.51 -3.04
C GLY A 74 7.28 5.56 -4.06
N GLN A 75 7.35 4.26 -3.76
CA GLN A 75 6.96 3.17 -4.66
C GLN A 75 5.50 3.28 -5.17
N HIS A 76 4.54 3.69 -4.33
CA HIS A 76 3.13 3.75 -4.73
C HIS A 76 2.83 4.86 -5.76
N PRO A 77 3.33 6.10 -5.62
CA PRO A 77 3.27 7.09 -6.69
C PRO A 77 3.96 6.64 -7.98
N ALA A 78 5.12 5.96 -7.88
CA ALA A 78 5.82 5.42 -9.04
C ALA A 78 4.99 4.33 -9.75
N MET A 79 4.41 3.41 -9.00
CA MET A 79 3.49 2.41 -9.51
C MET A 79 2.27 3.04 -10.22
N HIS A 80 1.66 4.07 -9.61
CA HIS A 80 0.56 4.81 -10.23
C HIS A 80 0.97 5.45 -11.56
N ALA A 81 2.16 6.08 -11.61
CA ALA A 81 2.66 6.72 -12.83
C ALA A 81 2.85 5.72 -13.97
N GLY A 82 3.35 4.53 -13.66
CA GLY A 82 3.51 3.45 -14.60
C GLY A 82 2.17 2.88 -15.09
N LEU A 83 1.24 2.61 -14.17
CA LEU A 83 -0.10 2.12 -14.49
C LEU A 83 -0.87 3.10 -15.40
N ALA A 84 -0.76 4.41 -15.13
CA ALA A 84 -1.40 5.46 -15.93
C ALA A 84 -0.87 5.54 -17.37
N ARG A 85 0.31 4.97 -17.64
CA ARG A 85 0.99 4.98 -18.95
C ARG A 85 0.97 3.63 -19.67
N ALA A 86 0.65 2.59 -18.94
CA ALA A 86 0.51 1.26 -19.49
C ALA A 86 -0.59 1.25 -20.57
N ARG A 87 -0.35 0.65 -21.73
CA ARG A 87 -1.27 0.59 -22.88
C ARG A 87 -1.82 -0.82 -23.13
N GLY A 88 -1.18 -1.85 -22.57
CA GLY A 88 -1.54 -3.26 -22.74
C GLY A 88 -2.88 -3.62 -22.12
N ALA A 89 -3.56 -4.61 -22.70
CA ALA A 89 -4.81 -5.16 -22.16
C ALA A 89 -4.59 -5.90 -20.83
N GLN A 90 -3.43 -6.51 -20.67
CA GLN A 90 -2.94 -7.14 -19.44
C GLN A 90 -1.76 -6.33 -18.90
N ILE A 91 -1.74 -6.08 -17.60
CA ILE A 91 -0.71 -5.26 -16.96
C ILE A 91 -0.08 -6.07 -15.83
N VAL A 92 1.23 -6.19 -15.86
CA VAL A 92 2.02 -6.84 -14.79
C VAL A 92 2.82 -5.77 -14.06
N THR A 93 2.77 -5.76 -12.73
CA THR A 93 3.55 -4.85 -11.89
C THR A 93 4.66 -5.62 -11.19
N MET A 94 5.85 -5.04 -11.07
CA MET A 94 6.97 -5.62 -10.34
C MET A 94 7.96 -4.57 -9.83
N ASP A 95 8.80 -4.97 -8.87
CA ASP A 95 9.94 -4.16 -8.43
C ASP A 95 11.16 -4.44 -9.32
N GLY A 96 12.00 -3.43 -9.52
CA GLY A 96 13.16 -3.51 -10.41
C GLY A 96 14.44 -4.01 -9.74
N ASP A 97 14.39 -4.49 -8.50
CA ASP A 97 15.51 -4.92 -7.67
C ASP A 97 15.94 -6.41 -7.92
N LEU A 98 15.37 -7.05 -8.94
CA LEU A 98 15.58 -8.46 -9.31
C LEU A 98 15.18 -9.47 -8.20
N GLN A 99 14.45 -9.06 -7.16
CA GLN A 99 13.90 -10.01 -6.20
C GLN A 99 12.70 -10.78 -6.76
N ASN A 100 11.94 -10.17 -7.67
CA ASN A 100 10.92 -10.84 -8.46
C ASN A 100 11.54 -11.44 -9.72
N GLU A 101 11.19 -12.66 -10.05
CA GLU A 101 11.73 -13.33 -11.24
C GLU A 101 10.81 -13.08 -12.45
N PRO A 102 11.29 -12.33 -13.49
CA PRO A 102 10.48 -12.05 -14.68
C PRO A 102 9.97 -13.32 -15.40
N GLU A 103 10.62 -14.44 -15.23
CA GLU A 103 10.23 -15.76 -15.77
C GLU A 103 8.87 -16.24 -15.26
N ASP A 104 8.37 -15.68 -14.15
CA ASP A 104 7.04 -15.97 -13.64
C ASP A 104 5.93 -15.10 -14.28
N ILE A 105 6.29 -14.08 -15.14
CA ILE A 105 5.30 -13.25 -15.85
C ILE A 105 4.29 -14.10 -16.63
N PRO A 106 4.69 -15.11 -17.44
CA PRO A 106 3.73 -15.92 -18.18
C PRO A 106 2.71 -16.64 -17.30
N ARG A 107 3.09 -16.99 -16.06
CA ARG A 107 2.17 -17.63 -15.09
C ARG A 107 1.11 -16.64 -14.58
N LEU A 108 1.51 -15.38 -14.33
CA LEU A 108 0.57 -14.31 -13.97
C LEU A 108 -0.40 -14.02 -15.12
N LEU A 109 0.11 -13.95 -16.36
CA LEU A 109 -0.72 -13.73 -17.55
C LEU A 109 -1.74 -14.87 -17.75
N ALA A 110 -1.31 -16.13 -17.62
CA ALA A 110 -2.22 -17.29 -17.72
C ALA A 110 -3.32 -17.29 -16.64
N ALA A 111 -3.05 -16.74 -15.46
CA ALA A 111 -4.08 -16.58 -14.42
C ALA A 111 -5.10 -15.49 -14.79
N LEU A 112 -4.71 -14.46 -15.55
CA LEU A 112 -5.62 -13.40 -16.02
C LEU A 112 -6.64 -13.89 -17.06
N ASP A 113 -6.47 -15.08 -17.62
CA ASP A 113 -7.49 -15.72 -18.45
C ASP A 113 -8.70 -16.17 -17.63
N ARG A 114 -8.51 -16.43 -16.32
CA ARG A 114 -9.51 -16.96 -15.39
C ARG A 114 -9.97 -15.96 -14.34
N ALA A 115 -9.18 -14.94 -14.07
CA ALA A 115 -9.46 -13.92 -13.07
C ALA A 115 -9.07 -12.53 -13.57
N GLU A 116 -9.64 -11.49 -12.98
CA GLU A 116 -9.32 -10.10 -13.32
C GLU A 116 -8.02 -9.62 -12.66
N VAL A 117 -7.62 -10.30 -11.57
CA VAL A 117 -6.37 -10.04 -10.84
C VAL A 117 -5.63 -11.34 -10.58
N ALA A 118 -4.37 -11.40 -10.98
CA ALA A 118 -3.41 -12.44 -10.62
C ALA A 118 -2.52 -11.92 -9.48
N SER A 119 -2.76 -12.38 -8.26
CA SER A 119 -2.04 -11.92 -7.07
C SER A 119 -0.82 -12.80 -6.82
N GLY A 120 0.39 -12.26 -6.99
CA GLY A 120 1.62 -12.98 -6.65
C GLY A 120 1.66 -13.32 -5.16
N ARG A 121 1.97 -14.57 -4.85
CA ARG A 121 2.23 -15.11 -3.51
C ARG A 121 3.65 -15.65 -3.48
N ARG A 122 4.51 -15.07 -2.65
CA ARG A 122 5.91 -15.49 -2.53
C ARG A 122 6.00 -16.88 -1.87
N VAL A 123 6.48 -17.87 -2.62
CA VAL A 123 6.77 -19.20 -2.14
C VAL A 123 8.24 -19.26 -1.71
N ALA A 124 8.50 -19.91 -0.57
CA ALA A 124 9.85 -20.10 -0.03
C ALA A 124 10.55 -18.80 0.44
N ARG A 125 9.88 -18.01 1.30
CA ARG A 125 10.62 -17.15 2.22
C ARG A 125 11.47 -18.02 3.13
N ARG A 126 12.74 -18.24 2.76
CA ARG A 126 13.77 -18.80 3.66
C ARG A 126 14.17 -17.81 4.77
N ASP A 127 13.41 -16.73 4.91
CA ASP A 127 13.60 -15.74 5.98
C ASP A 127 13.37 -16.39 7.35
N ALA A 128 14.29 -16.11 8.26
CA ALA A 128 14.26 -16.61 9.63
C ALA A 128 12.87 -16.43 10.28
N ALA A 129 12.43 -17.41 11.06
CA ALA A 129 11.11 -17.47 11.72
C ALA A 129 10.70 -16.16 12.45
N ARG A 130 11.63 -15.30 12.83
CA ARG A 130 11.42 -13.97 13.42
C ARG A 130 10.73 -12.98 12.48
N ARG A 131 10.82 -13.14 11.14
CA ARG A 131 10.19 -12.24 10.15
C ARG A 131 8.84 -12.75 9.65
N THR A 132 8.62 -14.08 9.68
CA THR A 132 7.37 -14.68 9.19
C THR A 132 6.19 -14.52 10.15
N VAL A 133 6.43 -14.50 11.47
CA VAL A 133 5.34 -14.39 12.46
C VAL A 133 4.66 -13.01 12.42
N PRO A 134 5.36 -11.86 12.47
CA PRO A 134 4.72 -10.54 12.35
C PRO A 134 3.99 -10.36 11.01
N SER A 135 4.57 -10.84 9.90
CA SER A 135 3.96 -10.75 8.58
C SER A 135 2.67 -11.58 8.49
N ARG A 136 2.65 -12.81 9.04
CA ARG A 136 1.45 -13.66 9.07
C ARG A 136 0.34 -13.04 9.90
N LEU A 137 0.68 -12.44 11.05
CA LEU A 137 -0.31 -11.77 11.90
C LEU A 137 -0.91 -10.55 11.20
N ILE A 138 -0.08 -9.73 10.56
CA ILE A 138 -0.53 -8.56 9.79
C ILE A 138 -1.41 -9.00 8.60
N ASN A 139 -0.99 -9.99 7.83
CA ASN A 139 -1.78 -10.50 6.71
C ASN A 139 -3.11 -11.13 7.18
N GLY A 140 -3.10 -11.84 8.32
CA GLY A 140 -4.32 -12.38 8.94
C GLY A 140 -5.31 -11.30 9.39
N LEU A 141 -4.81 -10.23 9.99
CA LEU A 141 -5.59 -9.06 10.35
C LEU A 141 -6.16 -8.36 9.11
N LEU A 142 -5.31 -8.14 8.09
CA LEU A 142 -5.75 -7.54 6.83
C LEU A 142 -6.85 -8.35 6.16
N ARG A 143 -6.69 -9.68 6.04
CA ARG A 143 -7.75 -10.57 5.50
C ARG A 143 -9.06 -10.45 6.27
N ARG A 144 -8.99 -10.42 7.61
CA ARG A 144 -10.18 -10.33 8.46
C ARG A 144 -10.89 -8.99 8.32
N PHE A 145 -10.15 -7.90 8.18
CA PHE A 145 -10.71 -6.54 8.11
C PHE A 145 -11.10 -6.11 6.71
N THR A 146 -10.36 -6.54 5.68
CA THR A 146 -10.66 -6.18 4.29
C THR A 146 -11.64 -7.13 3.63
N GLY A 147 -11.84 -8.35 4.17
CA GLY A 147 -12.62 -9.40 3.53
C GLY A 147 -11.96 -9.98 2.26
N VAL A 148 -10.76 -9.51 1.92
CA VAL A 148 -10.06 -9.84 0.67
C VAL A 148 -9.35 -11.20 0.81
N PRO A 149 -9.57 -12.18 -0.08
CA PRO A 149 -9.02 -13.53 0.00
C PRO A 149 -7.57 -13.60 -0.52
N ILE A 150 -6.69 -12.71 -0.06
CA ILE A 150 -5.27 -12.66 -0.42
C ILE A 150 -4.41 -13.06 0.78
N SER A 151 -3.37 -13.86 0.54
CA SER A 151 -2.45 -14.32 1.58
C SER A 151 -1.18 -13.47 1.69
N ASP A 152 -0.72 -12.83 0.61
CA ASP A 152 0.47 -11.96 0.59
C ASP A 152 0.17 -10.57 0.04
N PHE A 153 -0.25 -9.65 0.93
CA PHE A 153 -0.51 -8.25 0.57
C PHE A 153 0.76 -7.46 0.20
N GLY A 154 1.93 -7.92 0.66
CA GLY A 154 3.18 -7.21 0.46
C GLY A 154 3.93 -7.59 -0.82
N CYS A 155 3.38 -8.45 -1.67
CA CYS A 155 3.98 -8.78 -2.95
C CYS A 155 3.63 -7.71 -4.00
N ALA A 156 4.63 -7.07 -4.61
CA ALA A 156 4.45 -6.09 -5.67
C ALA A 156 4.26 -6.75 -7.05
N PHE A 157 4.60 -8.03 -7.19
CA PHE A 157 4.53 -8.79 -8.42
C PHE A 157 3.11 -9.33 -8.62
N ASN A 158 2.32 -8.61 -9.42
CA ASN A 158 0.90 -8.93 -9.65
C ASN A 158 0.54 -8.67 -11.11
N GLY A 159 -0.48 -9.41 -11.59
CA GLY A 159 -1.12 -9.18 -12.88
C GLY A 159 -2.49 -8.53 -12.71
N TYR A 160 -2.89 -7.71 -13.65
CA TYR A 160 -4.19 -7.04 -13.70
C TYR A 160 -4.72 -7.01 -15.11
N ARG A 161 -6.00 -7.24 -15.30
CA ARG A 161 -6.69 -6.85 -16.52
C ARG A 161 -6.91 -5.34 -16.49
N ARG A 162 -6.77 -4.68 -17.63
CA ARG A 162 -6.97 -3.23 -17.74
C ARG A 162 -8.36 -2.79 -17.25
N ASP A 163 -9.40 -3.50 -17.67
CA ASP A 163 -10.79 -3.22 -17.31
C ASP A 163 -11.04 -3.26 -15.78
N ALA A 164 -10.25 -4.05 -15.04
CA ALA A 164 -10.34 -4.13 -13.59
C ALA A 164 -9.71 -2.94 -12.86
N ILE A 165 -8.68 -2.30 -13.42
CA ILE A 165 -7.96 -1.22 -12.73
C ILE A 165 -8.28 0.18 -13.26
N GLU A 166 -8.69 0.32 -14.51
CA GLU A 166 -8.96 1.61 -15.15
C GLU A 166 -9.99 2.45 -14.37
N PRO A 167 -11.12 1.90 -13.88
CA PRO A 167 -12.09 2.65 -13.08
C PRO A 167 -11.52 3.16 -11.76
N LEU A 168 -10.42 2.56 -11.27
CA LEU A 168 -9.82 2.84 -9.97
C LEU A 168 -8.61 3.78 -10.06
N MET A 169 -8.19 4.17 -11.27
CA MET A 169 -6.99 4.98 -11.47
C MET A 169 -6.99 6.27 -10.66
N GLY A 170 -8.14 6.93 -10.49
CA GLY A 170 -8.26 8.13 -9.66
C GLY A 170 -7.98 7.91 -8.18
N SER A 171 -8.08 6.68 -7.69
CA SER A 171 -7.87 6.28 -6.28
C SER A 171 -6.52 5.60 -6.06
N ILE A 172 -5.95 4.97 -7.10
CA ILE A 172 -4.62 4.36 -7.08
C ILE A 172 -3.56 5.45 -6.85
N GLY A 173 -2.55 5.18 -6.06
CA GLY A 173 -1.48 6.14 -5.73
C GLY A 173 -1.76 6.98 -4.49
N ARG A 174 -3.00 7.32 -4.19
CA ARG A 174 -3.40 7.95 -2.92
C ARG A 174 -3.47 6.93 -1.78
N GLN A 175 -3.79 5.69 -2.08
CA GLN A 175 -3.80 4.58 -1.13
C GLN A 175 -2.55 3.71 -1.29
N LYS A 176 -1.99 3.29 -0.17
CA LYS A 176 -0.75 2.50 -0.10
C LYS A 176 -1.05 1.03 -0.31
N PHE A 177 -1.78 0.52 -1.15
CA PHE A 177 -1.98 -0.91 -1.45
C PHE A 177 -2.92 -1.04 -2.64
N THR A 178 -2.39 -0.77 -3.82
CA THR A 178 -3.12 -0.89 -5.09
C THR A 178 -3.87 -2.22 -5.22
N LYS A 179 -3.20 -3.32 -4.91
CA LYS A 179 -3.79 -4.66 -4.96
C LYS A 179 -5.04 -4.80 -4.08
N ALA A 180 -4.97 -4.34 -2.84
CA ALA A 180 -6.10 -4.44 -1.93
C ALA A 180 -7.27 -3.53 -2.35
N LEU A 181 -6.96 -2.32 -2.87
CA LEU A 181 -7.97 -1.42 -3.41
C LEU A 181 -8.72 -2.07 -4.59
N VAL A 182 -7.97 -2.66 -5.54
CA VAL A 182 -8.56 -3.33 -6.70
C VAL A 182 -9.43 -4.50 -6.27
N VAL A 183 -8.96 -5.34 -5.35
CA VAL A 183 -9.73 -6.49 -4.88
C VAL A 183 -10.96 -6.09 -4.07
N GLN A 184 -10.92 -5.00 -3.31
CA GLN A 184 -12.10 -4.48 -2.60
C GLN A 184 -13.21 -4.00 -3.56
N SER A 185 -12.92 -3.69 -4.82
CA SER A 185 -13.94 -3.33 -5.81
C SER A 185 -14.79 -4.53 -6.29
N GLY A 186 -14.53 -5.74 -5.78
CA GLY A 186 -15.33 -6.92 -6.06
C GLY A 186 -14.87 -7.74 -7.27
N VAL A 187 -13.67 -7.45 -7.79
CA VAL A 187 -13.07 -8.21 -8.90
C VAL A 187 -12.64 -9.60 -8.49
N SER A 188 -12.64 -10.53 -9.44
CA SER A 188 -12.16 -11.90 -9.25
C SER A 188 -10.64 -11.94 -9.10
N VAL A 189 -10.14 -12.76 -8.15
CA VAL A 189 -8.71 -12.86 -7.84
C VAL A 189 -8.25 -14.30 -7.85
N GLU A 190 -7.12 -14.57 -8.51
CA GLU A 190 -6.39 -15.83 -8.41
C GLU A 190 -5.02 -15.60 -7.79
N GLU A 191 -4.64 -16.36 -6.78
CA GLU A 191 -3.28 -16.31 -6.23
C GLU A 191 -2.35 -17.20 -7.03
N VAL A 192 -1.22 -16.64 -7.45
CA VAL A 192 -0.18 -17.31 -8.24
C VAL A 192 1.08 -17.42 -7.41
N ASP A 193 1.63 -18.60 -7.27
CA ASP A 193 2.91 -18.80 -6.62
C ASP A 193 4.05 -18.25 -7.49
N VAL A 194 4.78 -17.28 -6.94
CA VAL A 194 5.91 -16.63 -7.61
C VAL A 194 7.19 -16.82 -6.81
N SER A 195 8.28 -16.95 -7.56
CA SER A 195 9.64 -17.06 -7.01
C SER A 195 10.06 -15.71 -6.39
N HIS A 196 10.88 -15.77 -5.36
CA HIS A 196 11.42 -14.57 -4.72
C HIS A 196 12.86 -14.80 -4.27
N ALA A 197 13.79 -14.09 -4.91
CA ALA A 197 15.21 -14.16 -4.58
C ALA A 197 15.49 -13.47 -3.23
N GLU A 198 16.54 -13.91 -2.55
CA GLU A 198 17.00 -13.26 -1.31
C GLU A 198 17.51 -11.84 -1.59
N SER A 199 17.05 -10.87 -0.79
CA SER A 199 17.57 -9.51 -0.85
C SER A 199 19.06 -9.46 -0.51
N GLN A 200 19.89 -8.97 -1.42
CA GLN A 200 21.31 -8.73 -1.16
C GLN A 200 21.54 -7.57 -0.18
N SER A 201 20.56 -6.65 -0.07
CA SER A 201 20.57 -5.58 0.91
C SER A 201 19.75 -5.98 2.13
N GLY A 202 20.43 -6.32 3.23
CA GLY A 202 19.79 -6.69 4.50
C GLY A 202 18.81 -5.64 4.98
N SER A 203 17.51 -5.89 4.77
CA SER A 203 16.43 -5.01 5.21
C SER A 203 16.41 -4.86 6.74
N ARG A 204 16.87 -3.72 7.24
CA ARG A 204 16.81 -3.32 8.65
C ARG A 204 15.41 -2.78 8.99
N TYR A 205 14.40 -3.64 9.05
CA TYR A 205 13.12 -3.23 9.60
C TYR A 205 13.19 -3.26 11.13
N SER A 206 13.24 -2.09 11.75
CA SER A 206 13.04 -1.91 13.19
C SER A 206 11.60 -2.37 13.55
N PRO A 207 11.39 -3.04 14.72
CA PRO A 207 10.05 -3.39 15.21
C PRO A 207 9.09 -2.20 15.23
N PHE A 208 9.59 -1.02 15.54
CA PHE A 208 8.83 0.23 15.54
C PHE A 208 8.34 0.63 14.13
N ARG A 209 9.12 0.35 13.09
CA ARG A 209 8.71 0.56 11.69
C ARG A 209 7.59 -0.38 11.27
N LEU A 210 7.61 -1.63 11.75
CA LEU A 210 6.53 -2.61 11.50
C LEU A 210 5.22 -2.20 12.18
N VAL A 211 5.27 -1.75 13.44
CA VAL A 211 4.10 -1.22 14.15
C VAL A 211 3.54 0.02 13.43
N ARG A 212 4.41 0.95 13.05
CA ARG A 212 4.03 2.14 12.29
C ARG A 212 3.42 1.77 10.91
N LEU A 213 3.97 0.77 10.22
CA LEU A 213 3.42 0.26 8.97
C LEU A 213 2.03 -0.35 9.20
N ALA A 214 1.86 -1.20 10.22
CA ALA A 214 0.58 -1.79 10.57
C ALA A 214 -0.48 -0.71 10.89
N LEU A 215 -0.12 0.31 11.67
CA LEU A 215 -0.99 1.45 11.96
C LEU A 215 -1.37 2.23 10.70
N HIS A 216 -0.44 2.45 9.76
CA HIS A 216 -0.74 3.11 8.49
C HIS A 216 -1.65 2.28 7.59
N VAL A 217 -1.47 0.95 7.59
CA VAL A 217 -2.33 0.01 6.85
C VAL A 217 -3.74 0.06 7.42
N VAL A 218 -3.88 -0.13 8.73
CA VAL A 218 -5.18 -0.07 9.41
C VAL A 218 -5.86 1.28 9.17
N ALA A 219 -5.13 2.39 9.28
CA ALA A 219 -5.66 3.73 9.03
C ALA A 219 -6.02 3.99 7.55
N GLY A 220 -5.36 3.30 6.60
CA GLY A 220 -5.62 3.43 5.15
C GLY A 220 -6.84 2.66 4.66
N PHE A 221 -7.09 1.49 5.21
CA PHE A 221 -8.19 0.60 4.78
C PHE A 221 -9.46 0.71 5.64
N TRP A 222 -9.34 1.27 6.82
CA TRP A 222 -10.48 1.40 7.70
C TRP A 222 -10.84 2.88 7.84
N PRO A 223 -11.94 3.34 7.30
CA PRO A 223 -12.40 4.71 7.51
C PRO A 223 -12.75 4.99 8.98
N GLN A 224 -12.77 3.96 9.83
CA GLN A 224 -13.31 4.02 11.18
C GLN A 224 -12.36 3.71 12.37
N PRO A 225 -11.01 3.46 12.24
CA PRO A 225 -10.22 3.11 13.42
C PRO A 225 -10.20 4.22 14.46
N VAL A 226 -10.21 5.46 13.99
CA VAL A 226 -10.26 6.66 14.83
C VAL A 226 -11.60 6.79 15.52
N GLN A 227 -12.71 6.45 14.85
CA GLN A 227 -14.05 6.40 15.46
C GLN A 227 -14.12 5.35 16.58
N TRP A 228 -13.57 4.14 16.34
CA TRP A 228 -13.54 3.07 17.33
C TRP A 228 -12.66 3.42 18.53
N ILE A 229 -11.52 4.07 18.34
CA ILE A 229 -10.71 4.59 19.44
C ILE A 229 -11.50 5.62 20.24
N GLY A 230 -12.24 6.52 19.56
CA GLY A 230 -13.10 7.50 20.19
C GLY A 230 -14.22 6.88 20.99
N VAL A 231 -14.93 5.93 20.40
CA VAL A 231 -16.00 5.20 21.06
C VAL A 231 -15.46 4.43 22.26
N THR A 232 -14.33 3.71 22.11
CA THR A 232 -13.72 2.94 23.21
C THR A 232 -13.30 3.85 24.37
N LEU A 233 -12.65 4.97 24.07
CA LEU A 233 -12.26 5.93 25.10
C LEU A 233 -13.48 6.58 25.75
N GLY A 234 -14.50 6.92 24.97
CA GLY A 234 -15.78 7.43 25.48
C GLY A 234 -16.47 6.44 26.43
N VAL A 235 -16.50 5.15 26.07
CA VAL A 235 -17.04 4.09 26.92
C VAL A 235 -16.21 3.93 28.21
N VAL A 236 -14.89 3.88 28.10
CA VAL A 236 -13.98 3.75 29.26
C VAL A 236 -14.15 4.95 30.21
N CYS A 237 -14.21 6.16 29.68
CA CYS A 237 -14.41 7.36 30.48
C CYS A 237 -15.81 7.37 31.14
N SER A 238 -16.85 6.93 30.43
CA SER A 238 -18.21 6.82 30.99
C SER A 238 -18.29 5.79 32.10
N LEU A 239 -17.63 4.63 31.94
CA LEU A 239 -17.55 3.61 32.99
C LEU A 239 -16.77 4.10 34.22
N ALA A 240 -15.65 4.79 34.01
CA ALA A 240 -14.88 5.40 35.08
C ALA A 240 -15.71 6.44 35.85
N ALA A 241 -16.46 7.29 35.12
CA ALA A 241 -17.37 8.27 35.75
C ALA A 241 -18.52 7.59 36.55
N ALA A 242 -19.05 6.50 36.02
CA ALA A 242 -20.08 5.72 36.74
C ALA A 242 -19.53 5.09 38.03
N VAL A 243 -18.29 4.51 37.96
CA VAL A 243 -17.64 3.95 39.17
C VAL A 243 -17.37 5.02 40.22
N LEU A 244 -16.82 6.19 39.80
CA LEU A 244 -16.63 7.32 40.72
C LEU A 244 -17.93 7.85 41.27
N GLY A 245 -19.00 7.89 40.49
CA GLY A 245 -20.33 8.27 40.92
C GLY A 245 -20.90 7.32 41.98
N VAL A 246 -20.78 6.01 41.76
CA VAL A 246 -21.22 4.97 42.72
C VAL A 246 -20.42 5.06 44.03
N TYR A 247 -19.08 5.23 43.89
CA TYR A 247 -18.20 5.42 45.05
C TYR A 247 -18.58 6.66 45.86
N GLY A 248 -18.87 7.77 45.18
CA GLY A 248 -19.25 9.01 45.81
C GLY A 248 -20.59 8.91 46.52
N VAL A 249 -21.58 8.21 45.95
CA VAL A 249 -22.87 7.94 46.61
C VAL A 249 -22.68 7.05 47.83
N ALA A 250 -21.88 5.98 47.71
CA ALA A 250 -21.55 5.10 48.87
C ALA A 250 -20.86 5.86 50.00
N TYR A 251 -19.87 6.69 49.66
CA TYR A 251 -19.17 7.55 50.62
C TYR A 251 -20.14 8.52 51.33
N TRP A 252 -21.05 9.15 50.58
CA TRP A 252 -22.05 10.05 51.14
C TRP A 252 -22.99 9.34 52.12
N ILE A 253 -23.40 8.12 51.78
CA ILE A 253 -24.27 7.32 52.67
C ILE A 253 -23.56 6.95 53.98
N VAL A 254 -22.28 6.59 53.93
CA VAL A 254 -21.49 6.13 55.05
C VAL A 254 -21.04 7.29 55.96
N GLU A 255 -20.51 8.36 55.37
CA GLU A 255 -19.93 9.49 56.08
C GLU A 255 -20.89 10.64 56.37
N ALA A 256 -22.15 10.56 55.81
CA ALA A 256 -23.15 11.61 55.89
C ALA A 256 -22.69 13.00 55.43
N ASN A 257 -21.57 13.04 54.66
CA ASN A 257 -20.93 14.26 54.14
C ASN A 257 -20.82 14.21 52.65
N PHE A 258 -21.45 15.14 51.94
CA PHE A 258 -21.46 15.18 50.47
C PHE A 258 -20.19 15.74 49.87
N PRO A 259 -19.36 14.95 49.17
CA PRO A 259 -18.09 15.40 48.57
C PRO A 259 -18.29 16.16 47.23
N GLY A 260 -19.09 17.24 47.28
CA GLY A 260 -19.48 18.03 46.09
C GLY A 260 -18.33 18.50 45.20
N PRO A 261 -17.24 19.06 45.78
CA PRO A 261 -16.09 19.49 44.96
C PRO A 261 -15.40 18.37 44.21
N LEU A 262 -15.35 17.16 44.76
CA LEU A 262 -14.75 15.99 44.12
C LEU A 262 -15.54 15.55 42.87
N PHE A 263 -16.89 15.49 42.99
CA PHE A 263 -17.77 15.15 41.90
C PHE A 263 -17.76 16.21 40.79
N GLY A 264 -17.81 17.49 41.18
CA GLY A 264 -17.76 18.60 40.24
C GLY A 264 -16.44 18.61 39.43
N GLY A 265 -15.33 18.46 40.13
CA GLY A 265 -14.01 18.40 39.47
C GLY A 265 -13.83 17.18 38.54
N ALA A 266 -14.22 15.99 39.00
CA ALA A 266 -14.15 14.78 38.19
C ALA A 266 -15.04 14.87 36.93
N GLY A 267 -16.27 15.41 37.07
CA GLY A 267 -17.17 15.63 35.95
C GLY A 267 -16.63 16.63 34.91
N ILE A 268 -16.04 17.75 35.35
CA ILE A 268 -15.43 18.73 34.46
C ILE A 268 -14.25 18.13 33.69
N VAL A 269 -13.36 17.41 34.39
CA VAL A 269 -12.20 16.76 33.73
C VAL A 269 -12.64 15.73 32.71
N LEU A 270 -13.68 14.95 33.01
CA LEU A 270 -14.25 13.98 32.08
C LEU A 270 -14.78 14.66 30.82
N VAL A 271 -15.60 15.70 30.97
CA VAL A 271 -16.20 16.44 29.86
C VAL A 271 -15.12 17.08 28.98
N LEU A 272 -14.13 17.73 29.59
CA LEU A 272 -13.02 18.35 28.88
C LEU A 272 -12.16 17.30 28.14
N GLY A 273 -11.92 16.14 28.75
CA GLY A 273 -11.19 15.04 28.12
C GLY A 273 -11.93 14.49 26.89
N VAL A 274 -13.21 14.22 27.00
CA VAL A 274 -14.04 13.75 25.88
C VAL A 274 -14.14 14.81 24.78
N GLN A 275 -14.34 16.07 25.14
CA GLN A 275 -14.46 17.17 24.19
C GLN A 275 -13.14 17.43 23.44
N GLY A 276 -11.99 17.42 24.13
CA GLY A 276 -10.68 17.53 23.53
C GLY A 276 -10.39 16.39 22.55
N PHE A 277 -10.78 15.18 22.89
CA PHE A 277 -10.65 14.02 22.03
C PHE A 277 -11.52 14.13 20.76
N VAL A 278 -12.80 14.52 20.87
CA VAL A 278 -13.69 14.73 19.71
C VAL A 278 -13.14 15.81 18.79
N LEU A 279 -12.62 16.92 19.34
CA LEU A 279 -12.00 17.99 18.56
C LEU A 279 -10.73 17.51 17.83
N ALA A 280 -9.91 16.67 18.45
CA ALA A 280 -8.73 16.07 17.81
C ALA A 280 -9.14 15.17 16.62
N LEU A 281 -10.21 14.38 16.78
CA LEU A 281 -10.78 13.57 15.71
C LEU A 281 -11.28 14.40 14.53
N ILE A 282 -12.03 15.45 14.80
CA ILE A 282 -12.55 16.36 13.78
C ILE A 282 -11.38 17.02 13.06
N GLY A 283 -10.35 17.47 13.79
CA GLY A 283 -9.15 18.08 13.22
C GLY A 283 -8.39 17.14 12.29
N GLU A 284 -8.21 15.87 12.66
CA GLU A 284 -7.58 14.88 11.79
C GLU A 284 -8.42 14.59 10.55
N TYR A 285 -9.75 14.48 10.70
CA TYR A 285 -10.68 14.26 9.60
C TYR A 285 -10.65 15.44 8.60
N LEU A 286 -10.70 16.67 9.10
CA LEU A 286 -10.58 17.89 8.29
C LEU A 286 -9.24 17.97 7.57
N ALA A 287 -8.13 17.65 8.25
CA ALA A 287 -6.80 17.61 7.63
C ALA A 287 -6.68 16.54 6.53
N ARG A 288 -7.44 15.44 6.62
CA ARG A 288 -7.52 14.42 5.58
C ARG A 288 -8.32 14.93 4.39
N ILE A 289 -9.53 15.47 4.62
CA ILE A 289 -10.36 16.07 3.57
C ILE A 289 -9.59 17.18 2.84
N GLN A 290 -8.92 18.05 3.58
CA GLN A 290 -8.14 19.15 3.00
C GLN A 290 -7.06 18.61 2.05
N ARG A 291 -6.32 17.57 2.44
CA ARG A 291 -5.31 16.92 1.58
C ARG A 291 -5.92 16.33 0.32
N ASP A 292 -7.11 15.74 0.42
CA ASP A 292 -7.82 15.15 -0.72
C ASP A 292 -8.38 16.23 -1.66
N VAL A 293 -8.87 17.33 -1.11
CA VAL A 293 -9.44 18.47 -1.87
C VAL A 293 -8.34 19.35 -2.51
N GLU A 294 -7.19 19.54 -1.86
CA GLU A 294 -6.08 20.33 -2.41
C GLU A 294 -5.54 19.80 -3.74
N GLY A 295 -5.88 18.56 -4.12
CA GLY A 295 -5.53 18.01 -5.44
C GLY A 295 -4.03 18.01 -5.72
N ARG A 296 -3.18 18.02 -4.70
CA ARG A 296 -1.72 18.03 -4.90
C ARG A 296 -1.32 16.85 -5.76
N PRO A 297 -0.48 17.08 -6.78
CA PRO A 297 -0.01 16.00 -7.64
C PRO A 297 0.73 14.95 -6.80
N LEU A 298 0.44 13.68 -7.07
CA LEU A 298 1.07 12.56 -6.36
C LEU A 298 2.59 12.52 -6.58
N TYR A 299 3.03 13.00 -7.74
CA TYR A 299 4.43 13.05 -8.17
C TYR A 299 4.63 14.19 -9.17
N THR A 300 5.87 14.56 -9.41
CA THR A 300 6.26 15.50 -10.47
C THR A 300 7.28 14.81 -11.37
N ILE A 301 6.97 14.75 -12.67
CA ILE A 301 7.84 14.16 -13.68
C ILE A 301 8.94 15.17 -14.02
N GLU A 302 10.16 14.69 -14.18
CA GLU A 302 11.29 15.41 -14.68
C GLU A 302 11.48 15.15 -16.19
N GLU A 303 11.41 13.87 -16.60
CA GLU A 303 11.66 13.43 -17.96
C GLU A 303 10.84 12.18 -18.29
N GLU A 304 10.46 12.01 -19.55
CA GLU A 304 9.73 10.84 -20.06
C GLU A 304 10.25 10.45 -21.43
N LEU A 305 10.50 9.14 -21.66
CA LEU A 305 11.04 8.54 -22.87
C LEU A 305 10.07 7.51 -23.46
#